data_d352c36aafebf3cc7abc3ad851078feb
#
_entry.id   d352c36aafebf3cc7abc3ad851078feb
#
_cell.length_a   1.000
_cell.length_b   1.000
_cell.length_c   1.000
_cell.angle_alpha   90.00
_cell.angle_beta   90.00
_cell.angle_gamma   90.00
#
_symmetry.space_group_name_H-M   'P 1'
#
loop_
_entity.id
_entity.type
_entity.pdbx_description
1 polymer ?
#
loop_
_entity_poly.entity_id
_entity_poly.type
_entity_poly.pdbx_seq_one_letter_code
_entity_poly.pdbx_strand_id
1 'polypeptide(L)'
;NDPEGMEGAAALLEGWLWKGAGDLDARALAQALDALGVRRNSGAGLEYTAFAAAFLPEVLDEVFRLYALLLTRPRLPEEGLEAVRSVALQALLSLEDQPARKLLSELRRKVFRSPHGREPLGREEGLKGAGAEALKADYRRRYTPKGAILAVAGGVSWERLRAALEPFLAWEGEEALYPAPELSEPHRFVLRRPTAQVQIGLAYPDVGPEDPGFYAARLALEVLSGGMSSRLFTEVREKRGLVYAVSAFPAGVKGQGLLMAYAGTTKERAGETLEVLRAEVERLAEGVTEEELSRAKVGLKTALVMADESIRSRAASMARDLYMLGRVRSLSEIEAAIEGTSLEAVNAFLRAHPYRDPWVGLLGEVEDV
;
A
#
# COMPACT_ATOMS: atom_id res chain seq x y z
N ASN A 1 -7.02 11.73 -4.51
CA ASN A 1 -6.10 12.71 -3.90
C ASN A 1 -6.87 13.74 -3.11
N ASP A 2 -6.37 14.09 -1.92
CA ASP A 2 -6.98 15.10 -1.09
C ASP A 2 -6.90 16.49 -1.73
N PRO A 3 -7.89 17.36 -1.58
CA PRO A 3 -7.80 18.74 -2.00
C PRO A 3 -6.65 19.46 -1.29
N GLU A 4 -6.13 20.51 -1.90
CA GLU A 4 -5.10 21.34 -1.30
C GLU A 4 -5.63 21.97 0.02
N GLY A 5 -4.83 21.90 1.07
CA GLY A 5 -5.21 22.35 2.41
C GLY A 5 -6.16 21.43 3.18
N MET A 6 -6.50 20.26 2.60
CA MET A 6 -7.34 19.25 3.24
C MET A 6 -6.64 17.88 3.26
N GLU A 7 -5.32 17.86 3.44
CA GLU A 7 -4.55 16.62 3.52
C GLU A 7 -5.06 15.76 4.69
N GLY A 8 -5.57 14.58 4.38
CA GLY A 8 -6.28 13.68 5.29
C GLY A 8 -7.79 13.62 5.07
N ALA A 9 -8.34 14.37 4.09
CA ALA A 9 -9.77 14.33 3.76
C ALA A 9 -10.25 12.92 3.44
N ALA A 10 -9.44 12.11 2.75
CA ALA A 10 -9.78 10.71 2.47
C ALA A 10 -9.96 9.88 3.74
N ALA A 11 -9.07 10.05 4.73
CA ALA A 11 -9.15 9.35 6.00
C ALA A 11 -10.35 9.84 6.84
N LEU A 12 -10.61 11.15 6.84
CA LEU A 12 -11.81 11.70 7.50
C LEU A 12 -13.09 11.17 6.86
N LEU A 13 -13.19 11.17 5.54
CA LEU A 13 -14.37 10.66 4.83
C LEU A 13 -14.58 9.17 5.10
N GLU A 14 -13.53 8.37 5.05
CA GLU A 14 -13.62 6.94 5.33
C GLU A 14 -14.25 6.69 6.71
N GLY A 15 -13.73 7.32 7.75
CA GLY A 15 -14.28 7.20 9.11
C GLY A 15 -15.68 7.82 9.28
N TRP A 16 -15.98 8.89 8.54
CA TRP A 16 -17.25 9.60 8.63
C TRP A 16 -18.40 8.86 7.96
N LEU A 17 -18.13 8.10 6.91
CA LEU A 17 -19.12 7.21 6.28
C LEU A 17 -19.74 6.24 7.28
N TRP A 18 -18.96 5.71 8.22
CA TRP A 18 -19.43 4.79 9.27
C TRP A 18 -20.32 5.45 10.33
N LYS A 19 -20.55 6.76 10.27
CA LYS A 19 -21.40 7.47 11.22
C LYS A 19 -22.89 7.43 10.88
N GLY A 20 -23.26 6.61 9.88
CA GLY A 20 -24.66 6.29 9.52
C GLY A 20 -24.88 6.31 8.03
N ALA A 21 -25.89 5.56 7.58
CA ALA A 21 -26.25 5.41 6.18
C ALA A 21 -27.77 5.21 6.00
N GLY A 22 -28.38 5.87 5.04
CA GLY A 22 -29.84 5.86 4.87
C GLY A 22 -30.53 6.30 6.16
N ASP A 23 -31.43 5.48 6.68
CA ASP A 23 -32.17 5.76 7.91
C ASP A 23 -31.43 5.23 9.18
N LEU A 24 -30.32 4.51 9.01
CA LEU A 24 -29.52 3.95 10.07
C LEU A 24 -28.52 4.96 10.62
N ASP A 25 -28.53 5.19 11.92
CA ASP A 25 -27.43 5.89 12.58
C ASP A 25 -26.19 4.98 12.73
N ALA A 26 -25.11 5.49 13.31
CA ALA A 26 -23.85 4.74 13.47
C ALA A 26 -24.04 3.43 14.26
N ARG A 27 -24.86 3.47 15.31
CA ARG A 27 -25.12 2.29 16.16
C ARG A 27 -25.97 1.26 15.44
N ALA A 28 -27.05 1.67 14.80
CA ALA A 28 -27.94 0.81 14.05
C ALA A 28 -27.21 0.13 12.87
N LEU A 29 -26.39 0.88 12.14
CA LEU A 29 -25.57 0.35 11.06
C LEU A 29 -24.56 -0.70 11.56
N ALA A 30 -23.87 -0.41 12.66
CA ALA A 30 -22.94 -1.35 13.26
C ALA A 30 -23.65 -2.63 13.73
N GLN A 31 -24.77 -2.49 14.44
CA GLN A 31 -25.58 -3.63 14.91
C GLN A 31 -26.13 -4.47 13.76
N ALA A 32 -26.56 -3.85 12.66
CA ALA A 32 -27.03 -4.58 11.48
C ALA A 32 -25.94 -5.45 10.86
N LEU A 33 -24.72 -4.90 10.70
CA LEU A 33 -23.58 -5.65 10.18
C LEU A 33 -23.09 -6.74 11.15
N ASP A 34 -23.06 -6.45 12.45
CA ASP A 34 -22.65 -7.40 13.47
C ASP A 34 -23.64 -8.57 13.60
N ALA A 35 -24.96 -8.32 13.48
CA ALA A 35 -25.99 -9.35 13.44
C ALA A 35 -25.86 -10.32 12.26
N LEU A 36 -25.27 -9.86 11.15
CA LEU A 36 -24.95 -10.68 9.97
C LEU A 36 -23.58 -11.39 10.09
N GLY A 37 -22.86 -11.19 11.19
CA GLY A 37 -21.52 -11.77 11.37
C GLY A 37 -20.44 -11.20 10.47
N VAL A 38 -20.61 -9.96 9.96
CA VAL A 38 -19.68 -9.33 9.02
C VAL A 38 -18.38 -8.93 9.72
N ARG A 39 -17.27 -9.48 9.25
CA ARG A 39 -15.92 -8.98 9.60
C ARG A 39 -15.51 -7.95 8.58
N ARG A 40 -15.44 -6.69 8.99
CA ARG A 40 -15.17 -5.56 8.13
C ARG A 40 -13.83 -4.89 8.43
N ASN A 41 -13.25 -4.31 7.41
CA ASN A 41 -12.10 -3.41 7.49
C ASN A 41 -12.23 -2.36 6.39
N SER A 42 -11.79 -1.15 6.66
CA SER A 42 -11.71 -0.09 5.66
C SER A 42 -10.51 0.81 5.93
N GLY A 43 -10.11 1.58 4.93
CA GLY A 43 -9.01 2.52 5.08
C GLY A 43 -8.73 3.31 3.80
N ALA A 44 -8.31 4.55 3.99
CA ALA A 44 -7.83 5.39 2.92
C ALA A 44 -6.34 5.09 2.66
N GLY A 45 -6.01 4.77 1.41
CA GLY A 45 -4.66 4.57 0.93
C GLY A 45 -4.15 5.76 0.11
N LEU A 46 -3.02 5.56 -0.55
CA LEU A 46 -2.42 6.59 -1.41
C LEU A 46 -3.29 6.92 -2.63
N GLU A 47 -3.90 5.91 -3.23
CA GLU A 47 -4.56 5.99 -4.53
C GLU A 47 -6.06 5.73 -4.46
N TYR A 48 -6.50 4.93 -3.50
CA TYR A 48 -7.91 4.55 -3.32
C TYR A 48 -8.27 4.35 -1.86
N THR A 49 -9.56 4.43 -1.58
CA THR A 49 -10.14 3.99 -0.30
C THR A 49 -10.70 2.59 -0.49
N ALA A 50 -10.32 1.67 0.38
CA ALA A 50 -10.77 0.29 0.33
C ALA A 50 -11.79 0.02 1.44
N PHE A 51 -12.85 -0.71 1.10
CA PHE A 51 -13.82 -1.28 2.03
C PHE A 51 -13.84 -2.78 1.83
N ALA A 52 -13.50 -3.54 2.85
CA ALA A 52 -13.45 -5.00 2.79
C ALA A 52 -14.41 -5.62 3.80
N ALA A 53 -15.11 -6.66 3.38
CA ALA A 53 -16.01 -7.44 4.21
C ALA A 53 -15.77 -8.94 4.01
N ALA A 54 -15.88 -9.72 5.08
CA ALA A 54 -15.93 -11.18 5.02
C ALA A 54 -17.15 -11.65 5.82
N PHE A 55 -17.96 -12.50 5.20
CA PHE A 55 -19.24 -12.94 5.73
C PHE A 55 -19.66 -14.28 5.10
N LEU A 56 -20.67 -14.93 5.64
CA LEU A 56 -21.19 -16.18 5.10
C LEU A 56 -22.05 -15.90 3.84
N PRO A 57 -22.04 -16.80 2.84
CA PRO A 57 -22.75 -16.56 1.57
C PRO A 57 -24.26 -16.29 1.72
N GLU A 58 -24.90 -16.81 2.78
CA GLU A 58 -26.34 -16.68 3.02
C GLU A 58 -26.79 -15.23 3.19
N VAL A 59 -25.91 -14.38 3.73
CA VAL A 59 -26.22 -12.96 4.04
C VAL A 59 -25.73 -11.98 2.99
N LEU A 60 -25.30 -12.46 1.82
CA LEU A 60 -24.75 -11.65 0.74
C LEU A 60 -25.63 -10.44 0.39
N ASP A 61 -26.91 -10.67 0.15
CA ASP A 61 -27.83 -9.63 -0.35
C ASP A 61 -27.99 -8.50 0.68
N GLU A 62 -28.08 -8.86 1.96
CA GLU A 62 -28.24 -7.85 3.02
C GLU A 62 -26.94 -7.09 3.27
N VAL A 63 -25.78 -7.74 3.20
CA VAL A 63 -24.47 -7.08 3.30
C VAL A 63 -24.29 -6.10 2.14
N PHE A 64 -24.62 -6.51 0.91
CA PHE A 64 -24.54 -5.62 -0.26
C PHE A 64 -25.48 -4.43 -0.15
N ARG A 65 -26.71 -4.63 0.34
CA ARG A 65 -27.66 -3.55 0.62
C ARG A 65 -27.08 -2.53 1.62
N LEU A 66 -26.47 -3.00 2.73
CA LEU A 66 -25.88 -2.12 3.74
C LEU A 66 -24.66 -1.37 3.21
N TYR A 67 -23.79 -2.02 2.41
CA TYR A 67 -22.66 -1.34 1.78
C TYR A 67 -23.09 -0.37 0.68
N ALA A 68 -24.15 -0.67 -0.06
CA ALA A 68 -24.74 0.28 -1.00
C ALA A 68 -25.23 1.53 -0.28
N LEU A 69 -25.97 1.38 0.83
CA LEU A 69 -26.39 2.53 1.66
C LEU A 69 -25.18 3.34 2.16
N LEU A 70 -24.14 2.62 2.69
CA LEU A 70 -22.92 3.25 3.20
C LEU A 70 -22.24 4.13 2.15
N LEU A 71 -22.11 3.61 0.92
CA LEU A 71 -21.33 4.24 -0.14
C LEU A 71 -22.14 5.25 -0.98
N THR A 72 -23.46 5.07 -1.10
CA THR A 72 -24.32 5.90 -1.98
C THR A 72 -25.19 6.89 -1.22
N ARG A 73 -25.52 6.60 0.04
CA ARG A 73 -26.41 7.39 0.88
C ARG A 73 -25.92 7.55 2.33
N PRO A 74 -24.64 7.94 2.53
CA PRO A 74 -24.13 8.17 3.90
C PRO A 74 -24.86 9.39 4.51
N ARG A 75 -25.03 9.34 5.83
CA ARG A 75 -25.68 10.46 6.56
C ARG A 75 -24.74 11.64 6.76
N LEU A 76 -23.43 11.38 6.99
CA LEU A 76 -22.40 12.38 7.25
C LEU A 76 -22.85 13.43 8.30
N PRO A 77 -23.25 13.00 9.52
CA PRO A 77 -23.74 13.90 10.55
C PRO A 77 -22.62 14.78 11.09
N GLU A 78 -22.84 16.10 11.21
CA GLU A 78 -21.80 17.05 11.63
C GLU A 78 -21.31 16.77 13.05
N GLU A 79 -22.20 16.39 13.94
CA GLU A 79 -21.86 15.99 15.32
C GLU A 79 -20.91 14.79 15.40
N GLY A 80 -20.88 13.97 14.32
CA GLY A 80 -19.97 12.81 14.23
C GLY A 80 -18.57 13.14 13.74
N LEU A 81 -18.39 14.31 13.11
CA LEU A 81 -17.11 14.65 12.44
C LEU A 81 -15.97 14.88 13.41
N GLU A 82 -16.22 15.53 14.56
CA GLU A 82 -15.17 15.79 15.55
C GLU A 82 -14.62 14.51 16.20
N ALA A 83 -15.47 13.50 16.39
CA ALA A 83 -15.01 12.20 16.88
C ALA A 83 -14.11 11.50 15.83
N VAL A 84 -14.45 11.58 14.54
CA VAL A 84 -13.62 11.06 13.45
C VAL A 84 -12.31 11.81 13.33
N ARG A 85 -12.35 13.13 13.42
CA ARG A 85 -11.15 14.00 13.43
C ARG A 85 -10.19 13.63 14.56
N SER A 86 -10.72 13.44 15.76
CA SER A 86 -9.93 13.03 16.92
C SER A 86 -9.24 11.69 16.69
N VAL A 87 -9.92 10.71 16.10
CA VAL A 87 -9.32 9.41 15.75
C VAL A 87 -8.22 9.57 14.68
N ALA A 88 -8.46 10.37 13.64
CA ALA A 88 -7.48 10.62 12.59
C ALA A 88 -6.22 11.34 13.14
N LEU A 89 -6.39 12.32 14.01
CA LEU A 89 -5.28 12.99 14.69
C LEU A 89 -4.49 12.03 15.60
N GLN A 90 -5.17 11.15 16.33
CA GLN A 90 -4.52 10.11 17.13
C GLN A 90 -3.72 9.14 16.25
N ALA A 91 -4.25 8.73 15.09
CA ALA A 91 -3.53 7.89 14.15
C ALA A 91 -2.28 8.58 13.61
N LEU A 92 -2.37 9.88 13.30
CA LEU A 92 -1.24 10.68 12.86
C LEU A 92 -0.18 10.82 13.98
N LEU A 93 -0.59 11.07 15.23
CA LEU A 93 0.31 11.12 16.38
C LEU A 93 1.00 9.77 16.62
N SER A 94 0.28 8.66 16.51
CA SER A 94 0.87 7.33 16.71
C SER A 94 1.93 6.97 15.67
N LEU A 95 1.98 7.65 14.52
CA LEU A 95 3.06 7.52 13.54
C LEU A 95 4.39 8.05 14.10
N GLU A 96 4.35 9.06 14.97
CA GLU A 96 5.54 9.63 15.60
C GLU A 96 6.24 8.61 16.54
N ASP A 97 5.47 7.68 17.10
CA ASP A 97 5.96 6.60 17.98
C ASP A 97 6.44 5.37 17.20
N GLN A 98 6.39 5.42 15.86
CA GLN A 98 6.79 4.34 14.96
C GLN A 98 7.92 4.80 14.00
N PRO A 99 9.18 4.90 14.47
CA PRO A 99 10.27 5.54 13.71
C PRO A 99 10.50 4.95 12.31
N ALA A 100 10.44 3.62 12.17
CA ALA A 100 10.58 2.95 10.89
C ALA A 100 9.47 3.35 9.89
N ARG A 101 8.22 3.31 10.34
CA ARG A 101 7.07 3.70 9.52
C ARG A 101 7.09 5.19 9.17
N LYS A 102 7.47 6.02 10.13
CA LYS A 102 7.63 7.47 9.92
C LYS A 102 8.68 7.76 8.86
N LEU A 103 9.85 7.11 8.95
CA LEU A 103 10.91 7.27 7.96
C LEU A 103 10.44 6.86 6.56
N LEU A 104 9.82 5.68 6.42
CA LEU A 104 9.37 5.16 5.12
C LEU A 104 8.26 6.02 4.50
N SER A 105 7.37 6.57 5.32
CA SER A 105 6.37 7.54 4.88
C SER A 105 7.01 8.83 4.38
N GLU A 106 7.94 9.40 5.14
CA GLU A 106 8.66 10.61 4.75
C GLU A 106 9.54 10.37 3.50
N LEU A 107 10.17 9.20 3.39
CA LEU A 107 10.94 8.83 2.21
C LEU A 107 10.05 8.83 0.97
N ARG A 108 8.86 8.17 1.01
CA ARG A 108 7.90 8.20 -0.09
C ARG A 108 7.47 9.63 -0.42
N ARG A 109 7.20 10.45 0.60
CA ARG A 109 6.84 11.86 0.42
C ARG A 109 7.91 12.67 -0.29
N LYS A 110 9.16 12.29 -0.12
CA LYS A 110 10.31 12.94 -0.78
C LYS A 110 10.56 12.40 -2.19
N VAL A 111 10.24 11.13 -2.43
CA VAL A 111 10.38 10.48 -3.75
C VAL A 111 9.35 11.00 -4.74
N PHE A 112 8.08 11.01 -4.35
CA PHE A 112 7.01 11.46 -5.24
C PHE A 112 6.73 12.95 -5.06
N ARG A 113 6.50 13.63 -6.20
CA ARG A 113 5.88 14.97 -6.18
C ARG A 113 4.41 14.88 -5.77
N SER A 114 3.85 16.02 -5.33
CA SER A 114 2.41 16.11 -5.05
C SER A 114 1.60 15.76 -6.32
N PRO A 115 0.50 15.03 -6.21
CA PRO A 115 -0.15 14.61 -4.96
C PRO A 115 0.30 13.25 -4.43
N HIS A 116 1.05 12.43 -5.17
CA HIS A 116 1.39 11.04 -4.84
C HIS A 116 2.34 10.90 -3.63
N GLY A 117 3.11 11.94 -3.32
CA GLY A 117 3.96 11.98 -2.14
C GLY A 117 3.22 12.32 -0.83
N ARG A 118 1.91 12.57 -0.84
CA ARG A 118 1.17 12.92 0.38
C ARG A 118 1.04 11.73 1.33
N GLU A 119 1.05 12.03 2.64
CA GLU A 119 0.77 11.02 3.68
C GLU A 119 -0.73 10.69 3.68
N PRO A 120 -1.13 9.41 3.55
CA PRO A 120 -2.55 9.03 3.57
C PRO A 120 -3.29 9.40 4.86
N LEU A 121 -2.59 9.45 6.00
CA LEU A 121 -3.14 9.93 7.28
C LEU A 121 -3.36 11.44 7.28
N GLY A 122 -2.80 12.16 6.30
CA GLY A 122 -2.92 13.60 6.17
C GLY A 122 -1.88 14.39 6.96
N ARG A 123 -2.24 15.62 7.27
CA ARG A 123 -1.49 16.55 8.13
C ARG A 123 -2.41 17.14 9.17
N GLU A 124 -1.84 17.57 10.27
CA GLU A 124 -2.59 18.14 11.38
C GLU A 124 -3.43 19.35 10.94
N GLU A 125 -2.84 20.26 10.16
CA GLU A 125 -3.51 21.44 9.63
C GLU A 125 -4.67 21.06 8.67
N GLY A 126 -4.43 20.11 7.77
CA GLY A 126 -5.44 19.62 6.83
C GLY A 126 -6.59 18.91 7.56
N LEU A 127 -6.28 18.06 8.54
CA LEU A 127 -7.29 17.38 9.35
C LEU A 127 -8.14 18.37 10.16
N LYS A 128 -7.52 19.39 10.78
CA LYS A 128 -8.22 20.41 11.57
C LYS A 128 -9.00 21.39 10.69
N GLY A 129 -8.46 21.74 9.52
CA GLY A 129 -9.05 22.73 8.61
C GLY A 129 -10.20 22.19 7.74
N ALA A 130 -10.31 20.87 7.56
CA ALA A 130 -11.34 20.28 6.72
C ALA A 130 -12.75 20.44 7.32
N GLY A 131 -13.53 21.38 6.80
CA GLY A 131 -14.91 21.62 7.23
C GLY A 131 -15.91 20.61 6.65
N ALA A 132 -17.07 20.46 7.31
CA ALA A 132 -18.09 19.49 6.95
C ALA A 132 -18.58 19.65 5.50
N GLU A 133 -18.89 20.87 5.05
CA GLU A 133 -19.39 21.12 3.69
C GLU A 133 -18.31 20.82 2.63
N ALA A 134 -17.05 21.17 2.87
CA ALA A 134 -15.95 20.84 1.98
C ALA A 134 -15.75 19.33 1.87
N LEU A 135 -15.83 18.59 2.99
CA LEU A 135 -15.79 17.14 2.99
C LEU A 135 -16.98 16.50 2.29
N LYS A 136 -18.20 17.02 2.43
CA LYS A 136 -19.38 16.56 1.68
C LYS A 136 -19.20 16.79 0.16
N ALA A 137 -18.59 17.90 -0.23
CA ALA A 137 -18.27 18.16 -1.64
C ALA A 137 -17.20 17.17 -2.15
N ASP A 138 -16.16 16.90 -1.35
CA ASP A 138 -15.14 15.93 -1.69
C ASP A 138 -15.66 14.49 -1.73
N TYR A 139 -16.62 14.12 -0.85
CA TYR A 139 -17.32 12.85 -0.94
C TYR A 139 -18.02 12.69 -2.31
N ARG A 140 -18.79 13.68 -2.77
CA ARG A 140 -19.48 13.61 -4.07
C ARG A 140 -18.51 13.49 -5.24
N ARG A 141 -17.31 14.06 -5.13
CA ARG A 141 -16.26 13.98 -6.15
C ARG A 141 -15.60 12.60 -6.21
N ARG A 142 -15.35 11.96 -5.06
CA ARG A 142 -14.52 10.75 -5.01
C ARG A 142 -15.31 9.44 -4.87
N TYR A 143 -16.51 9.47 -4.29
CA TYR A 143 -17.34 8.28 -4.13
C TYR A 143 -18.35 8.19 -5.28
N THR A 144 -17.91 7.65 -6.40
CA THR A 144 -18.66 7.54 -7.65
C THR A 144 -18.55 6.12 -8.20
N PRO A 145 -19.52 5.65 -9.02
CA PRO A 145 -19.46 4.30 -9.57
C PRO A 145 -18.37 4.15 -10.63
N LYS A 146 -18.04 5.21 -11.37
CA LYS A 146 -16.97 5.19 -12.36
C LYS A 146 -15.62 5.17 -11.66
N GLY A 147 -14.78 4.20 -12.01
CA GLY A 147 -13.52 3.94 -11.33
C GLY A 147 -13.65 3.10 -10.05
N ALA A 148 -14.88 2.79 -9.58
CA ALA A 148 -15.07 1.86 -8.48
C ALA A 148 -14.81 0.41 -8.93
N ILE A 149 -14.11 -0.34 -8.10
CA ILE A 149 -13.82 -1.76 -8.32
C ILE A 149 -14.45 -2.58 -7.21
N LEU A 150 -15.29 -3.53 -7.59
CA LEU A 150 -15.79 -4.55 -6.70
C LEU A 150 -15.14 -5.89 -7.04
N ALA A 151 -14.49 -6.51 -6.06
CA ALA A 151 -13.95 -7.85 -6.17
C ALA A 151 -14.59 -8.76 -5.13
N VAL A 152 -15.06 -9.92 -5.57
CA VAL A 152 -15.73 -10.90 -4.72
C VAL A 152 -15.07 -12.27 -4.91
N ALA A 153 -14.73 -12.93 -3.82
CA ALA A 153 -14.21 -14.30 -3.82
C ALA A 153 -14.97 -15.14 -2.80
N GLY A 154 -15.27 -16.40 -3.15
CA GLY A 154 -15.97 -17.34 -2.27
C GLY A 154 -17.10 -18.09 -2.98
N GLY A 155 -17.96 -18.72 -2.19
CA GLY A 155 -19.05 -19.55 -2.68
C GLY A 155 -20.28 -18.75 -3.11
N VAL A 156 -20.20 -18.05 -4.24
CA VAL A 156 -21.29 -17.25 -4.80
C VAL A 156 -21.40 -17.52 -6.31
N SER A 157 -22.63 -17.67 -6.82
CA SER A 157 -22.87 -17.71 -8.26
C SER A 157 -22.89 -16.32 -8.87
N TRP A 158 -22.59 -16.22 -10.14
CA TRP A 158 -22.62 -14.95 -10.88
C TRP A 158 -24.03 -14.31 -10.89
N GLU A 159 -25.06 -15.14 -11.05
CA GLU A 159 -26.47 -14.72 -11.07
C GLU A 159 -26.86 -14.06 -9.74
N ARG A 160 -26.50 -14.70 -8.64
CA ARG A 160 -26.77 -14.17 -7.30
C ARG A 160 -25.98 -12.89 -7.01
N LEU A 161 -24.70 -12.87 -7.39
CA LEU A 161 -23.87 -11.66 -7.24
C LEU A 161 -24.46 -10.50 -8.04
N ARG A 162 -24.86 -10.74 -9.29
CA ARG A 162 -25.46 -9.74 -10.15
C ARG A 162 -26.76 -9.17 -9.57
N ALA A 163 -27.61 -10.03 -8.99
CA ALA A 163 -28.83 -9.59 -8.32
C ALA A 163 -28.53 -8.73 -7.08
N ALA A 164 -27.52 -9.11 -6.27
CA ALA A 164 -27.12 -8.39 -5.08
C ALA A 164 -26.53 -6.99 -5.40
N LEU A 165 -26.14 -6.73 -6.65
CA LEU A 165 -25.63 -5.40 -7.09
C LEU A 165 -26.74 -4.39 -7.37
N GLU A 166 -28.00 -4.79 -7.44
CA GLU A 166 -29.12 -3.89 -7.74
C GLU A 166 -29.12 -2.59 -6.90
N PRO A 167 -28.85 -2.63 -5.57
CA PRO A 167 -28.82 -1.40 -4.75
C PRO A 167 -27.77 -0.36 -5.17
N PHE A 168 -26.76 -0.76 -5.96
CA PHE A 168 -25.73 0.15 -6.47
C PHE A 168 -26.10 0.79 -7.82
N LEU A 169 -27.16 0.34 -8.50
CA LEU A 169 -27.54 0.85 -9.82
C LEU A 169 -27.97 2.33 -9.83
N ALA A 170 -28.42 2.85 -8.69
CA ALA A 170 -28.76 4.25 -8.51
C ALA A 170 -27.56 5.14 -8.15
N TRP A 171 -26.35 4.56 -8.09
CA TRP A 171 -25.13 5.31 -7.79
C TRP A 171 -24.67 6.07 -9.03
N GLU A 172 -24.58 7.38 -8.93
CA GLU A 172 -24.22 8.27 -10.03
C GLU A 172 -22.91 9.01 -9.74
N GLY A 173 -22.26 9.49 -10.78
CA GLY A 173 -21.07 10.32 -10.72
C GLY A 173 -20.06 9.97 -11.81
N GLU A 174 -19.09 10.87 -12.00
CA GLU A 174 -18.02 10.72 -12.97
C GLU A 174 -16.73 10.27 -12.28
N GLU A 175 -15.86 9.60 -13.03
CA GLU A 175 -14.53 9.19 -12.54
C GLU A 175 -13.67 10.42 -12.25
N ALA A 176 -13.09 10.46 -11.06
CA ALA A 176 -12.10 11.47 -10.72
C ALA A 176 -10.78 11.15 -11.43
N LEU A 177 -10.30 12.06 -12.26
CA LEU A 177 -9.01 11.94 -12.92
C LEU A 177 -7.88 12.22 -11.92
N TYR A 178 -6.84 11.41 -12.00
CA TYR A 178 -5.62 11.57 -11.21
C TYR A 178 -4.45 11.88 -12.14
N PRO A 179 -3.55 12.80 -11.75
CA PRO A 179 -2.35 13.05 -12.52
C PRO A 179 -1.44 11.81 -12.53
N ALA A 180 -0.63 11.68 -13.58
CA ALA A 180 0.42 10.67 -13.60
C ALA A 180 1.42 10.93 -12.46
N PRO A 181 2.01 9.88 -11.88
CA PRO A 181 3.03 10.04 -10.85
C PRO A 181 4.31 10.67 -11.42
N GLU A 182 4.86 11.60 -10.67
CA GLU A 182 6.14 12.23 -10.97
C GLU A 182 7.12 12.01 -9.82
N LEU A 183 8.36 11.65 -10.16
CA LEU A 183 9.43 11.54 -9.19
C LEU A 183 10.13 12.89 -9.01
N SER A 184 10.60 13.15 -7.80
CA SER A 184 11.52 14.25 -7.51
C SER A 184 12.95 13.85 -7.90
N GLU A 185 13.88 14.79 -7.86
CA GLU A 185 15.30 14.44 -7.95
C GLU A 185 15.76 13.69 -6.70
N PRO A 186 16.60 12.64 -6.84
CA PRO A 186 17.20 11.95 -5.72
C PRO A 186 17.95 12.89 -4.78
N HIS A 187 17.67 12.76 -3.50
CA HIS A 187 18.35 13.57 -2.49
C HIS A 187 18.38 12.82 -1.16
N ARG A 188 19.22 13.34 -0.28
CA ARG A 188 19.36 12.85 1.11
C ARG A 188 18.65 13.79 2.06
N PHE A 189 18.02 13.23 3.10
CA PHE A 189 17.45 13.98 4.22
C PHE A 189 17.64 13.25 5.54
N VAL A 190 17.64 14.01 6.63
CA VAL A 190 17.76 13.50 8.00
C VAL A 190 16.62 14.05 8.84
N LEU A 191 15.92 13.18 9.53
CA LEU A 191 14.93 13.49 10.54
C LEU A 191 15.57 13.29 11.91
N ARG A 192 16.07 14.37 12.51
CA ARG A 192 16.71 14.32 13.83
C ARG A 192 15.69 14.12 14.92
N ARG A 193 15.79 12.98 15.61
CA ARG A 193 14.93 12.62 16.74
C ARG A 193 15.70 11.82 17.78
N PRO A 194 15.35 11.96 19.08
CA PRO A 194 15.97 11.15 20.13
C PRO A 194 15.35 9.74 20.12
N THR A 195 15.90 8.86 19.29
CA THR A 195 15.49 7.47 19.20
C THR A 195 16.65 6.54 19.57
N ALA A 196 16.33 5.40 20.19
CA ALA A 196 17.33 4.40 20.58
C ALA A 196 18.05 3.75 19.37
N GLN A 197 17.43 3.80 18.19
CA GLN A 197 17.96 3.28 16.95
C GLN A 197 17.92 4.35 15.86
N VAL A 198 18.87 4.26 14.95
CA VAL A 198 18.82 4.98 13.67
C VAL A 198 18.09 4.12 12.65
N GLN A 199 17.12 4.71 12.02
CA GLN A 199 16.38 4.13 10.91
C GLN A 199 16.99 4.62 9.60
N ILE A 200 17.25 3.72 8.67
CA ILE A 200 17.84 4.01 7.35
C ILE A 200 16.84 3.54 6.28
N GLY A 201 16.51 4.40 5.34
CA GLY A 201 15.65 4.09 4.20
C GLY A 201 16.30 4.50 2.89
N LEU A 202 16.28 3.60 1.92
CA LEU A 202 16.67 3.89 0.53
C LEU A 202 15.46 3.69 -0.37
N ALA A 203 15.35 4.49 -1.42
CA ALA A 203 14.37 4.27 -2.47
C ALA A 203 15.03 4.40 -3.85
N TYR A 204 14.64 3.52 -4.76
CA TYR A 204 15.11 3.50 -6.14
C TYR A 204 13.90 3.42 -7.06
N PRO A 205 13.96 4.03 -8.27
CA PRO A 205 12.97 3.76 -9.30
C PRO A 205 12.96 2.27 -9.65
N ASP A 206 11.77 1.75 -9.87
CA ASP A 206 11.57 0.35 -10.28
C ASP A 206 10.38 0.27 -11.23
N VAL A 207 10.12 -0.92 -11.75
CA VAL A 207 9.02 -1.17 -12.69
C VAL A 207 7.74 -1.57 -11.97
N GLY A 208 6.60 -1.21 -12.57
CA GLY A 208 5.27 -1.64 -12.13
C GLY A 208 4.85 -2.98 -12.76
N PRO A 209 3.71 -3.53 -12.34
CA PRO A 209 3.22 -4.83 -12.84
C PRO A 209 2.83 -4.82 -14.34
N GLU A 210 2.70 -3.66 -14.95
CA GLU A 210 2.45 -3.46 -16.38
C GLU A 210 3.71 -3.61 -17.25
N ASP A 211 4.89 -3.57 -16.64
CA ASP A 211 6.17 -3.65 -17.36
C ASP A 211 6.54 -5.12 -17.67
N PRO A 212 7.06 -5.41 -18.87
CA PRO A 212 7.52 -6.76 -19.23
C PRO A 212 8.61 -7.31 -18.30
N GLY A 213 9.43 -6.44 -17.71
CA GLY A 213 10.49 -6.78 -16.75
C GLY A 213 10.02 -7.05 -15.33
N PHE A 214 8.72 -6.91 -15.04
CA PHE A 214 8.18 -6.98 -13.69
C PHE A 214 8.58 -8.26 -12.94
N TYR A 215 8.47 -9.43 -13.55
CA TYR A 215 8.82 -10.69 -12.87
C TYR A 215 10.33 -10.84 -12.68
N ALA A 216 11.15 -10.28 -13.58
CA ALA A 216 12.59 -10.21 -13.39
C ALA A 216 12.96 -9.31 -12.18
N ALA A 217 12.33 -8.14 -12.07
CA ALA A 217 12.48 -7.26 -10.91
C ALA A 217 12.03 -7.93 -9.61
N ARG A 218 10.90 -8.63 -9.62
CA ARG A 218 10.36 -9.34 -8.45
C ARG A 218 11.27 -10.47 -8.00
N LEU A 219 11.84 -11.24 -8.93
CA LEU A 219 12.79 -12.32 -8.62
C LEU A 219 14.12 -11.75 -8.09
N ALA A 220 14.62 -10.66 -8.67
CA ALA A 220 15.81 -9.98 -8.15
C ALA A 220 15.58 -9.44 -6.73
N LEU A 221 14.41 -8.88 -6.45
CA LEU A 221 14.04 -8.43 -5.11
C LEU A 221 13.94 -9.59 -4.11
N GLU A 222 13.43 -10.75 -4.54
CA GLU A 222 13.38 -11.96 -3.71
C GLU A 222 14.79 -12.48 -3.38
N VAL A 223 15.73 -12.45 -4.33
CA VAL A 223 17.15 -12.72 -4.08
C VAL A 223 17.73 -11.73 -3.07
N LEU A 224 17.40 -10.46 -3.20
CA LEU A 224 17.89 -9.41 -2.30
C LEU A 224 17.35 -9.56 -0.87
N SER A 225 16.06 -9.87 -0.70
CA SER A 225 15.36 -9.76 0.60
C SER A 225 14.27 -10.82 0.86
N GLY A 226 14.22 -11.92 0.13
CA GLY A 226 13.15 -12.93 0.21
C GLY A 226 13.23 -13.92 1.38
N GLY A 227 14.15 -13.75 2.33
CA GLY A 227 14.26 -14.67 3.47
C GLY A 227 15.64 -14.67 4.14
N MET A 228 15.87 -15.63 5.03
CA MET A 228 17.13 -15.71 5.81
C MET A 228 18.37 -16.01 4.96
N SER A 229 18.23 -16.57 3.78
CA SER A 229 19.33 -16.80 2.82
C SER A 229 19.47 -15.69 1.78
N SER A 230 18.71 -14.62 1.88
CA SER A 230 18.79 -13.46 1.00
C SER A 230 20.06 -12.64 1.23
N ARG A 231 20.47 -11.87 0.22
CA ARG A 231 21.72 -11.09 0.29
C ARG A 231 21.73 -10.10 1.47
N LEU A 232 20.66 -9.35 1.68
CA LEU A 232 20.57 -8.39 2.78
C LEU A 232 20.66 -9.07 4.15
N PHE A 233 19.93 -10.17 4.34
CA PHE A 233 19.97 -10.89 5.61
C PHE A 233 21.37 -11.42 5.89
N THR A 234 22.00 -12.07 4.92
CA THR A 234 23.32 -12.68 5.05
C THR A 234 24.42 -11.62 5.23
N GLU A 235 24.46 -10.60 4.37
CA GLU A 235 25.57 -9.63 4.35
C GLU A 235 25.47 -8.58 5.44
N VAL A 236 24.27 -8.08 5.72
CA VAL A 236 24.09 -6.96 6.67
C VAL A 236 23.90 -7.48 8.10
N ARG A 237 23.10 -8.55 8.26
CA ARG A 237 22.72 -9.05 9.57
C ARG A 237 23.63 -10.17 10.08
N GLU A 238 23.82 -11.26 9.31
CA GLU A 238 24.58 -12.43 9.80
C GLU A 238 26.08 -12.18 9.83
N LYS A 239 26.66 -11.78 8.69
CA LYS A 239 28.12 -11.64 8.59
C LYS A 239 28.67 -10.44 9.35
N ARG A 240 27.94 -9.30 9.34
CA ARG A 240 28.44 -8.06 9.94
C ARG A 240 27.74 -7.70 11.25
N GLY A 241 26.61 -8.30 11.56
CA GLY A 241 25.85 -8.01 12.78
C GLY A 241 25.42 -6.55 12.91
N LEU A 242 25.24 -5.85 11.79
CA LEU A 242 25.00 -4.39 11.80
C LEU A 242 23.58 -4.03 12.25
N VAL A 243 22.61 -4.91 12.02
CA VAL A 243 21.19 -4.60 12.16
C VAL A 243 20.43 -5.71 12.87
N TYR A 244 19.36 -5.33 13.56
CA TYR A 244 18.34 -6.28 14.00
C TYR A 244 17.33 -6.58 12.88
N ALA A 245 16.95 -5.57 12.13
CA ALA A 245 16.01 -5.68 11.02
C ALA A 245 16.60 -5.07 9.75
N VAL A 246 16.49 -5.79 8.65
CA VAL A 246 16.82 -5.34 7.30
C VAL A 246 15.83 -5.97 6.32
N SER A 247 15.35 -5.19 5.38
CA SER A 247 14.44 -5.66 4.34
C SER A 247 14.50 -4.77 3.10
N ALA A 248 14.13 -5.34 1.96
CA ALA A 248 13.75 -4.58 0.77
C ALA A 248 12.39 -5.08 0.28
N PHE A 249 11.60 -4.19 -0.26
CA PHE A 249 10.23 -4.47 -0.67
C PHE A 249 9.80 -3.55 -1.81
N PRO A 250 8.82 -3.99 -2.64
CA PRO A 250 8.28 -3.16 -3.69
C PRO A 250 7.37 -2.10 -3.08
N ALA A 251 7.47 -0.90 -3.59
CA ALA A 251 6.61 0.23 -3.28
C ALA A 251 6.23 0.92 -4.59
N GLY A 252 5.48 1.97 -4.52
CA GLY A 252 5.09 2.72 -5.72
C GLY A 252 3.58 2.90 -5.83
N VAL A 253 3.18 3.48 -6.93
CA VAL A 253 1.81 3.78 -7.31
C VAL A 253 1.58 3.28 -8.74
N LYS A 254 0.35 3.31 -9.23
CA LYS A 254 0.04 2.95 -10.62
C LYS A 254 0.86 3.81 -11.60
N GLY A 255 1.55 3.17 -12.52
CA GLY A 255 2.43 3.81 -13.50
C GLY A 255 3.85 4.13 -13.02
N GLN A 256 4.18 3.94 -11.73
CA GLN A 256 5.54 4.14 -11.22
C GLN A 256 5.86 3.18 -10.08
N GLY A 257 6.69 2.18 -10.36
CA GLY A 257 7.24 1.28 -9.35
C GLY A 257 8.38 1.92 -8.55
N LEU A 258 8.60 1.41 -7.34
CA LEU A 258 9.77 1.70 -6.51
C LEU A 258 10.24 0.42 -5.85
N LEU A 259 11.56 0.31 -5.68
CA LEU A 259 12.20 -0.57 -4.70
C LEU A 259 12.56 0.28 -3.49
N MET A 260 12.08 -0.10 -2.31
CA MET A 260 12.50 0.51 -1.06
C MET A 260 13.28 -0.48 -0.23
N ALA A 261 14.40 -0.05 0.36
CA ALA A 261 15.19 -0.82 1.30
C ALA A 261 15.22 -0.11 2.66
N TYR A 262 15.22 -0.88 3.72
CA TYR A 262 15.16 -0.39 5.10
C TYR A 262 16.12 -1.17 5.99
N ALA A 263 16.76 -0.46 6.93
CA ALA A 263 17.55 -1.06 8.01
C ALA A 263 17.38 -0.26 9.31
N GLY A 264 17.31 -0.98 10.42
CA GLY A 264 17.34 -0.40 11.78
C GLY A 264 18.65 -0.79 12.49
N THR A 265 19.42 0.20 12.96
CA THR A 265 20.76 0.02 13.51
C THR A 265 21.04 0.95 14.69
N THR A 266 22.23 0.87 15.29
CA THR A 266 22.67 1.81 16.30
C THR A 266 23.31 3.05 15.69
N LYS A 267 23.46 4.12 16.48
CA LYS A 267 24.07 5.38 16.02
C LYS A 267 25.49 5.15 15.48
N GLU A 268 26.30 4.37 16.20
CA GLU A 268 27.70 4.11 15.90
C GLU A 268 27.90 3.33 14.59
N ARG A 269 26.88 2.52 14.22
CA ARG A 269 26.92 1.65 13.03
C ARG A 269 26.16 2.24 11.83
N ALA A 270 25.55 3.40 11.99
CA ALA A 270 24.66 3.96 10.97
C ALA A 270 25.35 4.21 9.63
N GLY A 271 26.58 4.75 9.65
CA GLY A 271 27.37 4.98 8.43
C GLY A 271 27.69 3.68 7.70
N GLU A 272 28.29 2.70 8.39
CA GLU A 272 28.60 1.39 7.80
C GLU A 272 27.34 0.66 7.31
N THR A 273 26.25 0.73 8.08
CA THR A 273 24.98 0.11 7.68
C THR A 273 24.43 0.72 6.40
N LEU A 274 24.47 2.04 6.26
CA LEU A 274 24.05 2.73 5.05
C LEU A 274 24.88 2.32 3.84
N GLU A 275 26.21 2.30 3.98
CA GLU A 275 27.12 1.90 2.91
C GLU A 275 26.88 0.46 2.47
N VAL A 276 26.79 -0.49 3.42
CA VAL A 276 26.59 -1.90 3.10
C VAL A 276 25.20 -2.14 2.51
N LEU A 277 24.14 -1.52 3.07
CA LEU A 277 22.78 -1.63 2.54
C LEU A 277 22.71 -1.13 1.08
N ARG A 278 23.30 0.03 0.81
CA ARG A 278 23.39 0.60 -0.53
C ARG A 278 24.19 -0.30 -1.48
N ALA A 279 25.36 -0.73 -1.08
CA ALA A 279 26.24 -1.59 -1.88
C ALA A 279 25.55 -2.91 -2.26
N GLU A 280 24.79 -3.53 -1.36
CA GLU A 280 24.09 -4.79 -1.64
C GLU A 280 22.93 -4.60 -2.65
N VAL A 281 22.21 -3.48 -2.60
CA VAL A 281 21.21 -3.16 -3.61
C VAL A 281 21.86 -2.90 -4.96
N GLU A 282 22.90 -2.07 -5.01
CA GLU A 282 23.62 -1.71 -6.24
C GLU A 282 24.34 -2.92 -6.87
N ARG A 283 24.81 -3.87 -6.05
CA ARG A 283 25.44 -5.12 -6.48
C ARG A 283 24.47 -6.05 -7.25
N LEU A 284 23.16 -5.85 -7.20
CA LEU A 284 22.23 -6.56 -8.09
C LEU A 284 22.60 -6.37 -9.56
N ALA A 285 23.19 -5.23 -9.94
CA ALA A 285 23.64 -4.97 -11.32
C ALA A 285 24.72 -5.95 -11.83
N GLU A 286 25.44 -6.61 -10.92
CA GLU A 286 26.40 -7.69 -11.26
C GLU A 286 25.69 -8.97 -11.65
N GLY A 287 24.37 -9.06 -11.42
CA GLY A 287 23.53 -10.20 -11.70
C GLY A 287 23.26 -11.08 -10.49
N VAL A 288 22.43 -12.09 -10.71
CA VAL A 288 22.10 -13.14 -9.76
C VAL A 288 22.60 -14.49 -10.28
N THR A 289 22.80 -15.45 -9.40
CA THR A 289 23.22 -16.81 -9.77
C THR A 289 22.00 -17.71 -10.01
N GLU A 290 22.20 -18.85 -10.69
CA GLU A 290 21.15 -19.85 -10.91
C GLU A 290 20.57 -20.39 -9.60
N GLU A 291 21.43 -20.58 -8.60
CA GLU A 291 21.02 -21.05 -7.28
C GLU A 291 20.15 -20.02 -6.56
N GLU A 292 20.52 -18.73 -6.60
CA GLU A 292 19.73 -17.64 -6.04
C GLU A 292 18.36 -17.52 -6.73
N LEU A 293 18.36 -17.60 -8.07
CA LEU A 293 17.12 -17.55 -8.87
C LEU A 293 16.19 -18.72 -8.56
N SER A 294 16.74 -19.94 -8.46
CA SER A 294 15.95 -21.13 -8.12
C SER A 294 15.28 -20.98 -6.76
N ARG A 295 16.00 -20.52 -5.74
CA ARG A 295 15.42 -20.24 -4.41
C ARG A 295 14.35 -19.15 -4.48
N ALA A 296 14.59 -18.08 -5.21
CA ALA A 296 13.65 -16.97 -5.36
C ALA A 296 12.35 -17.42 -6.02
N LYS A 297 12.40 -18.25 -7.06
CA LYS A 297 11.21 -18.82 -7.69
C LYS A 297 10.38 -19.66 -6.72
N VAL A 298 11.02 -20.52 -5.93
CA VAL A 298 10.35 -21.31 -4.90
C VAL A 298 9.69 -20.40 -3.87
N GLY A 299 10.40 -19.39 -3.37
CA GLY A 299 9.89 -18.43 -2.39
C GLY A 299 8.64 -17.69 -2.89
N LEU A 300 8.71 -17.08 -4.09
CA LEU A 300 7.59 -16.35 -4.68
C LEU A 300 6.37 -17.24 -4.95
N LYS A 301 6.58 -18.46 -5.47
CA LYS A 301 5.46 -19.39 -5.69
C LYS A 301 4.81 -19.85 -4.40
N THR A 302 5.61 -20.16 -3.39
CA THR A 302 5.09 -20.52 -2.07
C THR A 302 4.23 -19.40 -1.49
N ALA A 303 4.73 -18.16 -1.52
CA ALA A 303 4.00 -16.99 -1.05
C ALA A 303 2.68 -16.78 -1.85
N LEU A 304 2.71 -17.00 -3.16
CA LEU A 304 1.55 -16.88 -4.03
C LEU A 304 0.47 -17.91 -3.67
N VAL A 305 0.84 -19.18 -3.54
CA VAL A 305 -0.09 -20.28 -3.19
C VAL A 305 -0.70 -20.05 -1.80
N MET A 306 0.12 -19.72 -0.80
CA MET A 306 -0.37 -19.43 0.55
C MET A 306 -1.31 -18.22 0.60
N ALA A 307 -1.05 -17.19 -0.20
CA ALA A 307 -1.95 -16.03 -0.31
C ALA A 307 -3.29 -16.40 -0.96
N ASP A 308 -3.30 -17.33 -1.91
CA ASP A 308 -4.52 -17.76 -2.61
C ASP A 308 -5.46 -18.62 -1.74
N GLU A 309 -4.98 -19.23 -0.66
CA GLU A 309 -5.82 -19.95 0.31
C GLU A 309 -6.79 -19.03 1.06
N SER A 310 -6.46 -17.73 1.15
CA SER A 310 -7.31 -16.73 1.78
C SER A 310 -8.25 -16.07 0.77
N ILE A 311 -9.57 -16.29 0.91
CA ILE A 311 -10.59 -15.61 0.08
C ILE A 311 -10.46 -14.08 0.14
N ARG A 312 -10.09 -13.52 1.29
CA ARG A 312 -9.84 -12.08 1.42
C ARG A 312 -8.65 -11.64 0.59
N SER A 313 -7.54 -12.38 0.63
CA SER A 313 -6.35 -12.10 -0.17
C SER A 313 -6.63 -12.24 -1.66
N ARG A 314 -7.42 -13.25 -2.07
CA ARG A 314 -7.86 -13.42 -3.46
C ARG A 314 -8.66 -12.22 -3.96
N ALA A 315 -9.67 -11.78 -3.20
CA ALA A 315 -10.47 -10.59 -3.55
C ALA A 315 -9.59 -9.34 -3.68
N ALA A 316 -8.69 -9.11 -2.72
CA ALA A 316 -7.77 -7.97 -2.75
C ALA A 316 -6.80 -8.03 -3.94
N SER A 317 -6.28 -9.22 -4.27
CA SER A 317 -5.40 -9.43 -5.44
C SER A 317 -6.12 -9.15 -6.75
N MET A 318 -7.37 -9.66 -6.91
CA MET A 318 -8.19 -9.38 -8.10
C MET A 318 -8.48 -7.88 -8.26
N ALA A 319 -8.84 -7.20 -7.16
CA ALA A 319 -9.09 -5.75 -7.19
C ALA A 319 -7.83 -4.98 -7.59
N ARG A 320 -6.68 -5.35 -7.01
CA ARG A 320 -5.39 -4.74 -7.32
C ARG A 320 -4.96 -4.97 -8.78
N ASP A 321 -5.12 -6.19 -9.27
CA ASP A 321 -4.81 -6.52 -10.67
C ASP A 321 -5.67 -5.72 -11.64
N LEU A 322 -6.98 -5.64 -11.39
CA LEU A 322 -7.88 -4.84 -12.22
C LEU A 322 -7.52 -3.35 -12.17
N TYR A 323 -7.15 -2.83 -10.99
CA TYR A 323 -6.71 -1.45 -10.82
C TYR A 323 -5.41 -1.16 -11.59
N MET A 324 -4.40 -2.01 -11.40
CA MET A 324 -3.06 -1.78 -11.96
C MET A 324 -2.98 -2.12 -13.45
N LEU A 325 -3.62 -3.22 -13.87
CA LEU A 325 -3.45 -3.83 -15.20
C LEU A 325 -4.68 -3.70 -16.11
N GLY A 326 -5.84 -3.27 -15.57
CA GLY A 326 -7.11 -3.31 -16.28
C GLY A 326 -7.66 -4.73 -16.52
N ARG A 327 -7.02 -5.76 -15.95
CA ARG A 327 -7.43 -7.18 -16.05
C ARG A 327 -6.99 -7.95 -14.80
N VAL A 328 -7.62 -9.08 -14.57
CA VAL A 328 -7.24 -10.01 -13.50
C VAL A 328 -6.37 -11.13 -14.08
N ARG A 329 -5.25 -11.42 -13.47
CA ARG A 329 -4.38 -12.54 -13.79
C ARG A 329 -4.84 -13.79 -13.04
N SER A 330 -4.80 -14.95 -13.68
CA SER A 330 -5.00 -16.22 -12.98
C SER A 330 -3.75 -16.62 -12.19
N LEU A 331 -3.95 -17.47 -11.17
CA LEU A 331 -2.85 -18.06 -10.41
C LEU A 331 -1.83 -18.76 -11.35
N SER A 332 -2.35 -19.58 -12.25
CA SER A 332 -1.51 -20.31 -13.23
C SER A 332 -0.75 -19.39 -14.18
N GLU A 333 -1.33 -18.24 -14.56
CA GLU A 333 -0.62 -17.24 -15.37
C GLU A 333 0.56 -16.64 -14.60
N ILE A 334 0.36 -16.30 -13.32
CA ILE A 334 1.42 -15.75 -12.48
C ILE A 334 2.51 -16.79 -12.23
N GLU A 335 2.14 -18.04 -11.92
CA GLU A 335 3.07 -19.16 -11.75
C GLU A 335 3.91 -19.40 -13.01
N ALA A 336 3.26 -19.46 -14.17
CA ALA A 336 3.94 -19.64 -15.45
C ALA A 336 4.91 -18.49 -15.76
N ALA A 337 4.56 -17.26 -15.43
CA ALA A 337 5.44 -16.10 -15.62
C ALA A 337 6.68 -16.15 -14.69
N ILE A 338 6.49 -16.55 -13.42
CA ILE A 338 7.60 -16.73 -12.48
C ILE A 338 8.54 -17.84 -12.99
N GLU A 339 8.00 -19.02 -13.37
CA GLU A 339 8.80 -20.14 -13.86
C GLU A 339 9.48 -19.84 -15.18
N GLY A 340 8.79 -19.19 -16.10
CA GLY A 340 9.31 -18.86 -17.43
C GLY A 340 10.38 -17.77 -17.44
N THR A 341 10.56 -17.03 -16.35
CA THR A 341 11.59 -15.99 -16.25
C THR A 341 12.97 -16.65 -16.10
N SER A 342 13.83 -16.53 -17.11
CA SER A 342 15.16 -17.15 -17.15
C SER A 342 16.20 -16.34 -16.38
N LEU A 343 17.32 -16.95 -16.04
CA LEU A 343 18.50 -16.26 -15.45
C LEU A 343 18.98 -15.13 -16.34
N GLU A 344 19.03 -15.38 -17.64
CA GLU A 344 19.42 -14.36 -18.63
C GLU A 344 18.48 -13.17 -18.62
N ALA A 345 17.16 -13.39 -18.54
CA ALA A 345 16.16 -12.32 -18.46
C ALA A 345 16.32 -11.47 -17.20
N VAL A 346 16.53 -12.11 -16.03
CA VAL A 346 16.78 -11.38 -14.77
C VAL A 346 18.06 -10.56 -14.86
N ASN A 347 19.15 -11.16 -15.34
CA ASN A 347 20.44 -10.49 -15.43
C ASN A 347 20.44 -9.40 -16.53
N ALA A 348 19.71 -9.58 -17.61
CA ALA A 348 19.52 -8.53 -18.62
C ALA A 348 18.73 -7.34 -18.06
N PHE A 349 17.64 -7.61 -17.33
CA PHE A 349 16.88 -6.57 -16.63
C PHE A 349 17.76 -5.77 -15.66
N LEU A 350 18.54 -6.43 -14.80
CA LEU A 350 19.40 -5.78 -13.82
C LEU A 350 20.52 -4.93 -14.45
N ARG A 351 21.04 -5.34 -15.62
CA ARG A 351 21.99 -4.50 -16.37
C ARG A 351 21.32 -3.29 -17.03
N ALA A 352 20.08 -3.43 -17.48
CA ALA A 352 19.33 -2.34 -18.12
C ALA A 352 18.76 -1.35 -17.10
N HIS A 353 18.45 -1.83 -15.89
CA HIS A 353 17.85 -1.06 -14.80
C HIS A 353 18.72 -1.17 -13.52
N PRO A 354 19.95 -0.66 -13.53
CA PRO A 354 20.80 -0.68 -12.35
C PRO A 354 20.24 0.26 -11.30
N TYR A 355 20.09 -0.25 -10.07
CA TYR A 355 19.67 0.56 -8.93
C TYR A 355 20.82 1.47 -8.50
N ARG A 356 20.75 2.76 -8.86
CA ARG A 356 21.76 3.78 -8.57
C ARG A 356 21.11 5.05 -8.08
N ASP A 357 21.89 5.90 -7.43
CA ASP A 357 21.49 7.24 -6.98
C ASP A 357 20.15 7.24 -6.23
N PRO A 358 20.05 6.56 -5.07
CA PRO A 358 18.79 6.48 -4.32
C PRO A 358 18.44 7.81 -3.65
N TRP A 359 17.14 7.96 -3.38
CA TRP A 359 16.74 8.81 -2.26
C TRP A 359 17.16 8.13 -0.97
N VAL A 360 17.77 8.92 -0.07
CA VAL A 360 18.29 8.42 1.21
C VAL A 360 17.61 9.16 2.35
N GLY A 361 16.94 8.43 3.21
CA GLY A 361 16.33 8.94 4.43
C GLY A 361 16.98 8.34 5.67
N LEU A 362 17.24 9.19 6.65
CA LEU A 362 17.73 8.79 7.97
C LEU A 362 16.80 9.38 9.04
N LEU A 363 16.49 8.59 10.08
CA LEU A 363 15.75 9.06 11.25
C LEU A 363 16.43 8.59 12.52
N GLY A 364 16.75 9.51 13.39
CA GLY A 364 17.41 9.21 14.66
C GLY A 364 18.41 10.27 15.08
N GLU A 365 19.23 9.93 16.08
CA GLU A 365 20.40 10.70 16.47
C GLU A 365 21.57 10.39 15.51
N VAL A 366 21.60 11.06 14.37
CA VAL A 366 22.66 10.93 13.37
C VAL A 366 23.37 12.26 13.27
N GLU A 367 24.71 12.22 13.36
CA GLU A 367 25.56 13.27 12.83
C GLU A 367 25.54 13.14 11.30
N ASP A 368 25.80 14.19 10.54
CA ASP A 368 25.81 14.12 9.06
C ASP A 368 26.85 13.05 8.62
N VAL A 369 26.35 11.86 8.26
CA VAL A 369 27.13 10.71 7.77
C VAL A 369 27.19 10.78 6.27
#